data_e217f1d7c569df0e47aeefe1a9425cbb
#
_entry.id   e217f1d7c569df0e47aeefe1a9425cbb
#
_cell.length_a   1.000
_cell.length_b   1.000
_cell.length_c   1.000
_cell.angle_alpha   90.00
_cell.angle_beta   90.00
_cell.angle_gamma   90.00
#
_symmetry.space_group_name_H-M   'P 1'
#
loop_
_entity.id
_entity.type
_entity.pdbx_description
1 polymer ?
#
loop_
_entity_poly.entity_id
_entity_poly.type
_entity_poly.pdbx_seq_one_letter_code
_entity_poly.pdbx_strand_id
1 'polypeptide(L)'
;MLALAATAVTGQEAGLGRYGVRWTDIGKGAQAAYIQAELFGSRQCISAIRYPEKRLRMRIVNDPGSEADSTSALALRHGALAAVNGSYFNMKTLEPVTFVKERRRIEGGTTRRETFRTDGLLAVRGRKVDIIRCDTLNYEAATKRCPDVLAAGPVLLMDGWEARDEWPSDSFYTSRHPRTFVGTTRDGWVYLVVIDGRAPGKADGASIHETALIARLLGLDNALNLDGGGSSTLWTRSGGVISNPCDNRRFDHSGQRRVPNAVIIR
;
A
#
# COMPACT_ATOMS: atom_id res chain seq x y z
N MET A 1 -32.82 26.50 29.03
CA MET A 1 -32.28 26.38 27.67
C MET A 1 -30.81 25.98 27.79
N LEU A 2 -30.48 24.70 27.75
CA LEU A 2 -29.10 24.20 27.69
C LEU A 2 -28.77 24.00 26.22
N ALA A 3 -27.79 24.75 25.71
CA ALA A 3 -27.23 24.54 24.38
C ALA A 3 -26.31 23.32 24.42
N LEU A 4 -26.67 22.23 23.75
CA LEU A 4 -25.75 21.15 23.45
C LEU A 4 -24.75 21.64 22.38
N ALA A 5 -23.49 21.82 22.77
CA ALA A 5 -22.40 21.96 21.85
C ALA A 5 -22.15 20.59 21.20
N ALA A 6 -22.57 20.44 19.95
CA ALA A 6 -22.19 19.30 19.13
C ALA A 6 -20.72 19.49 18.73
N THR A 7 -19.79 18.81 19.40
CA THR A 7 -18.42 18.63 18.92
C THR A 7 -18.49 17.83 17.63
N ALA A 8 -18.13 18.46 16.52
CA ALA A 8 -17.92 17.76 15.24
C ALA A 8 -16.77 16.77 15.43
N VAL A 9 -17.09 15.51 15.60
CA VAL A 9 -16.15 14.40 15.48
C VAL A 9 -15.61 14.43 14.05
N THR A 10 -14.33 14.70 13.89
CA THR A 10 -13.69 14.69 12.58
C THR A 10 -13.91 13.31 11.95
N GLY A 11 -14.35 13.24 10.69
CA GLY A 11 -14.84 12.02 10.02
C GLY A 11 -13.88 10.83 10.01
N GLN A 12 -12.61 11.00 10.44
CA GLN A 12 -11.61 9.95 10.60
C GLN A 12 -11.85 9.03 11.81
N GLU A 13 -12.42 9.55 12.91
CA GLU A 13 -12.74 8.71 14.08
C GLU A 13 -14.00 7.86 13.88
N ALA A 14 -14.90 8.27 13.02
CA ALA A 14 -16.14 7.54 12.75
C ALA A 14 -15.91 6.22 11.96
N GLY A 15 -14.82 6.07 11.20
CA GLY A 15 -14.53 4.90 10.37
C GLY A 15 -14.06 3.70 11.20
N LEU A 16 -12.75 3.58 11.38
CA LEU A 16 -12.12 2.47 12.12
C LEU A 16 -12.05 2.71 13.62
N GLY A 17 -12.30 3.91 14.13
CA GLY A 17 -12.32 4.22 15.57
C GLY A 17 -13.22 3.28 16.37
N ARG A 18 -14.35 2.85 15.81
CA ARG A 18 -15.26 1.86 16.40
C ARG A 18 -14.63 0.48 16.63
N TYR A 19 -13.51 0.16 15.98
CA TYR A 19 -12.77 -1.09 16.17
C TYR A 19 -11.61 -0.94 17.15
N GLY A 20 -11.52 0.17 17.89
CA GLY A 20 -10.51 0.37 18.92
C GLY A 20 -9.08 0.47 18.39
N VAL A 21 -8.89 1.05 17.21
CA VAL A 21 -7.57 1.17 16.59
C VAL A 21 -6.60 1.93 17.49
N ARG A 22 -5.52 1.27 17.86
CA ARG A 22 -4.43 1.86 18.65
C ARG A 22 -3.21 2.10 17.78
N TRP A 23 -2.80 3.34 17.66
CA TRP A 23 -1.60 3.74 16.95
C TRP A 23 -0.42 3.79 17.91
N THR A 24 0.65 3.05 17.60
CA THR A 24 1.91 3.02 18.36
C THR A 24 2.97 3.82 17.59
N ASP A 25 3.68 4.70 18.28
CA ASP A 25 4.79 5.47 17.69
C ASP A 25 5.93 4.52 17.31
N ILE A 26 6.44 4.65 16.08
CA ILE A 26 7.58 3.90 15.56
C ILE A 26 8.79 4.81 15.25
N GLY A 27 8.71 6.06 15.68
CA GLY A 27 9.77 7.07 15.53
C GLY A 27 9.49 8.11 14.44
N LYS A 28 10.09 9.29 14.62
CA LYS A 28 10.00 10.43 13.70
C LYS A 28 8.56 10.89 13.40
N GLY A 29 7.60 10.59 14.29
CA GLY A 29 6.18 10.90 14.12
C GLY A 29 5.43 9.94 13.20
N ALA A 30 6.04 8.83 12.82
CA ALA A 30 5.34 7.73 12.19
C ALA A 30 4.70 6.82 13.23
N GLN A 31 3.57 6.25 12.89
CA GLN A 31 2.78 5.39 13.77
C GLN A 31 2.40 4.11 13.04
N ALA A 32 2.35 3.00 13.77
CA ALA A 32 1.89 1.70 13.27
C ALA A 32 0.65 1.23 14.04
N ALA A 33 -0.23 0.49 13.36
CA ALA A 33 -1.37 -0.17 13.96
C ALA A 33 -1.57 -1.57 13.34
N TYR A 34 -2.05 -2.50 14.17
CA TYR A 34 -2.60 -3.78 13.73
C TYR A 34 -4.07 -3.85 14.12
N ILE A 35 -4.95 -4.07 13.15
CA ILE A 35 -6.39 -3.96 13.29
C ILE A 35 -7.00 -5.31 12.94
N GLN A 36 -7.81 -5.86 13.83
CA GLN A 36 -8.63 -7.04 13.59
C GLN A 36 -10.10 -6.62 13.62
N ALA A 37 -10.83 -6.92 12.57
CA ALA A 37 -12.22 -6.52 12.43
C ALA A 37 -13.04 -7.53 11.60
N GLU A 38 -14.30 -7.65 11.92
CA GLU A 38 -15.29 -8.30 11.03
C GLU A 38 -15.81 -7.25 10.05
N LEU A 39 -15.40 -7.35 8.79
CA LEU A 39 -15.80 -6.48 7.69
C LEU A 39 -16.26 -7.34 6.52
N PHE A 40 -17.32 -6.91 5.84
CA PHE A 40 -17.84 -7.58 4.64
C PHE A 40 -18.19 -9.06 4.89
N GLY A 41 -18.69 -9.38 6.10
CA GLY A 41 -19.02 -10.75 6.50
C GLY A 41 -17.80 -11.68 6.60
N SER A 42 -16.59 -11.12 6.85
CA SER A 42 -15.37 -11.89 6.96
C SER A 42 -14.38 -11.27 7.94
N ARG A 43 -13.45 -12.10 8.43
CA ARG A 43 -12.40 -11.67 9.33
C ARG A 43 -11.28 -10.99 8.57
N GLN A 44 -10.99 -9.74 8.92
CA GLN A 44 -9.93 -8.93 8.35
C GLN A 44 -8.83 -8.66 9.38
N CYS A 45 -7.58 -8.80 8.95
CA CYS A 45 -6.40 -8.38 9.68
C CYS A 45 -5.67 -7.35 8.83
N ILE A 46 -5.52 -6.12 9.34
CA ILE A 46 -4.98 -4.99 8.60
C ILE A 46 -3.81 -4.42 9.39
N SER A 47 -2.64 -4.43 8.78
CA SER A 47 -1.45 -3.74 9.28
C SER A 47 -1.33 -2.40 8.57
N ALA A 48 -1.19 -1.32 9.31
CA ALA A 48 -1.10 0.02 8.75
C ALA A 48 0.04 0.82 9.40
N ILE A 49 0.72 1.59 8.59
CA ILE A 49 1.64 2.65 9.01
C ILE A 49 1.09 3.97 8.48
N ARG A 50 1.15 5.03 9.30
CA ARG A 50 0.87 6.38 8.85
C ARG A 50 1.96 7.33 9.31
N TYR A 51 2.20 8.38 8.54
CA TYR A 51 3.14 9.42 8.90
C TYR A 51 2.75 10.77 8.27
N PRO A 52 3.07 11.90 8.91
CA PRO A 52 2.90 13.22 8.31
C PRO A 52 3.88 13.38 7.14
N GLU A 53 3.38 13.68 5.94
CA GLU A 53 4.16 13.80 4.70
C GLU A 53 5.40 14.72 4.87
N LYS A 54 5.22 15.81 5.61
CA LYS A 54 6.29 16.80 5.85
C LYS A 54 7.43 16.30 6.74
N ARG A 55 7.26 15.19 7.47
CA ARG A 55 8.26 14.71 8.44
C ARG A 55 9.22 13.68 7.88
N LEU A 56 8.76 12.79 7.02
CA LEU A 56 9.54 11.70 6.47
C LEU A 56 9.62 11.78 4.95
N ARG A 57 10.57 11.05 4.40
CA ARG A 57 10.72 10.90 2.95
C ARG A 57 10.38 9.48 2.55
N MET A 58 9.41 9.34 1.66
CA MET A 58 9.18 8.10 0.94
C MET A 58 10.21 7.93 -0.17
N ARG A 59 10.60 6.71 -0.44
CA ARG A 59 11.43 6.32 -1.58
C ARG A 59 10.89 5.02 -2.19
N ILE A 60 11.12 4.87 -3.47
CA ILE A 60 11.01 3.59 -4.16
C ILE A 60 12.43 3.04 -4.27
N VAL A 61 12.62 1.79 -3.88
CA VAL A 61 13.89 1.06 -4.02
C VAL A 61 13.65 -0.12 -4.93
N ASN A 62 14.58 -0.34 -5.87
CA ASN A 62 14.46 -1.38 -6.88
C ASN A 62 15.77 -2.13 -7.02
N ASP A 63 15.80 -3.34 -6.49
CA ASP A 63 16.94 -4.28 -6.51
C ASP A 63 16.46 -5.58 -7.23
N PRO A 64 16.38 -5.59 -8.59
CA PRO A 64 15.77 -6.68 -9.34
C PRO A 64 16.69 -7.90 -9.55
N GLY A 65 16.15 -8.97 -10.09
CA GLY A 65 16.88 -10.17 -10.47
C GLY A 65 17.55 -10.85 -9.26
N SER A 66 18.87 -10.99 -9.31
CA SER A 66 19.66 -11.60 -8.22
C SER A 66 19.65 -10.79 -6.93
N GLU A 67 19.50 -9.48 -7.03
CA GLU A 67 19.46 -8.53 -5.91
C GLU A 67 18.12 -8.53 -5.17
N ALA A 68 17.06 -9.07 -5.78
CA ALA A 68 15.75 -9.17 -5.17
C ALA A 68 15.80 -9.94 -3.85
N ASP A 69 15.01 -9.49 -2.86
CA ASP A 69 15.01 -10.05 -1.52
C ASP A 69 13.65 -9.86 -0.84
N SER A 70 13.50 -10.31 0.40
CA SER A 70 12.32 -10.00 1.20
C SER A 70 12.17 -8.49 1.41
N THR A 71 10.93 -8.03 1.60
CA THR A 71 10.65 -6.61 1.88
C THR A 71 11.45 -6.11 3.10
N SER A 72 11.62 -6.95 4.12
CA SER A 72 12.40 -6.61 5.32
C SER A 72 13.90 -6.46 5.01
N ALA A 73 14.46 -7.33 4.18
CA ALA A 73 15.87 -7.25 3.77
C ALA A 73 16.14 -6.00 2.92
N LEU A 74 15.27 -5.70 1.93
CA LEU A 74 15.33 -4.45 1.16
C LEU A 74 15.24 -3.23 2.09
N ALA A 75 14.31 -3.25 3.04
CA ALA A 75 14.15 -2.16 4.02
C ALA A 75 15.42 -1.92 4.85
N LEU A 76 16.05 -2.99 5.33
CA LEU A 76 17.29 -2.91 6.11
C LEU A 76 18.45 -2.40 5.25
N ARG A 77 18.64 -2.95 4.04
CA ARG A 77 19.67 -2.54 3.07
C ARG A 77 19.60 -1.06 2.73
N HIS A 78 18.39 -0.53 2.57
CA HIS A 78 18.16 0.88 2.22
C HIS A 78 17.92 1.80 3.42
N GLY A 79 18.13 1.33 4.64
CA GLY A 79 18.07 2.16 5.86
C GLY A 79 16.67 2.68 6.19
N ALA A 80 15.62 1.93 5.87
CA ALA A 80 14.23 2.32 6.11
C ALA A 80 13.87 2.37 7.59
N LEU A 81 12.90 3.23 7.94
CA LEU A 81 12.15 3.19 9.19
C LEU A 81 11.01 2.16 9.10
N ALA A 82 10.36 2.12 7.93
CA ALA A 82 9.32 1.15 7.61
C ALA A 82 9.22 0.93 6.11
N ALA A 83 8.60 -0.19 5.69
CA ALA A 83 8.47 -0.57 4.29
C ALA A 83 7.25 -1.46 4.03
N VAL A 84 6.75 -1.39 2.79
CA VAL A 84 5.89 -2.40 2.17
C VAL A 84 6.50 -2.86 0.85
N ASN A 85 6.07 -4.03 0.35
CA ASN A 85 6.41 -4.47 -1.00
C ASN A 85 5.93 -3.48 -2.06
N GLY A 86 6.52 -3.52 -3.21
CA GLY A 86 6.23 -2.58 -4.30
C GLY A 86 5.21 -3.09 -5.32
N SER A 87 5.57 -3.01 -6.61
CA SER A 87 4.68 -3.29 -7.73
C SER A 87 4.86 -4.68 -8.30
N TYR A 88 4.11 -4.96 -9.38
CA TYR A 88 4.07 -6.26 -10.05
C TYR A 88 5.40 -6.63 -10.70
N PHE A 89 5.74 -7.90 -10.65
CA PHE A 89 6.99 -8.42 -11.19
C PHE A 89 6.84 -9.84 -11.76
N ASN A 90 7.80 -10.25 -12.55
CA ASN A 90 7.90 -11.61 -13.05
C ASN A 90 8.46 -12.53 -11.96
N MET A 91 7.66 -13.50 -11.51
CA MET A 91 8.01 -14.45 -10.44
C MET A 91 9.24 -15.32 -10.74
N LYS A 92 9.61 -15.49 -12.03
CA LYS A 92 10.76 -16.35 -12.43
C LYS A 92 12.05 -15.54 -12.48
N THR A 93 11.98 -14.33 -13.05
CA THR A 93 13.16 -13.48 -13.25
C THR A 93 13.38 -12.48 -12.13
N LEU A 94 12.35 -12.22 -11.31
CA LEU A 94 12.31 -11.18 -10.28
C LEU A 94 12.56 -9.78 -10.87
N GLU A 95 12.16 -9.56 -12.13
CA GLU A 95 12.22 -8.27 -12.79
C GLU A 95 10.85 -7.56 -12.72
N PRO A 96 10.81 -6.23 -12.55
CA PRO A 96 9.55 -5.48 -12.62
C PRO A 96 8.86 -5.68 -13.97
N VAL A 97 7.53 -5.81 -13.97
CA VAL A 97 6.70 -5.86 -15.20
C VAL A 97 5.84 -4.60 -15.34
N THR A 98 6.05 -3.61 -14.48
CA THR A 98 5.42 -2.30 -14.51
C THR A 98 6.49 -1.21 -14.49
N PHE A 99 6.10 0.01 -14.87
CA PHE A 99 7.02 1.14 -14.89
C PHE A 99 7.56 1.43 -13.49
N VAL A 100 8.89 1.44 -13.38
CA VAL A 100 9.64 1.79 -12.17
C VAL A 100 10.68 2.83 -12.53
N LYS A 101 10.71 3.90 -11.76
CA LYS A 101 11.76 4.91 -11.81
C LYS A 101 12.35 5.09 -10.42
N GLU A 102 13.64 4.87 -10.27
CA GLU A 102 14.41 5.12 -9.05
C GLU A 102 15.48 6.16 -9.30
N ARG A 103 15.59 7.19 -8.44
CA ARG A 103 16.61 8.25 -8.53
C ARG A 103 16.75 8.85 -9.93
N ARG A 104 15.61 9.07 -10.61
CA ARG A 104 15.48 9.58 -12.00
C ARG A 104 15.87 8.58 -13.10
N ARG A 105 16.32 7.38 -12.79
CA ARG A 105 16.57 6.32 -13.77
C ARG A 105 15.34 5.47 -13.95
N ILE A 106 14.96 5.21 -15.19
CA ILE A 106 13.89 4.28 -15.52
C ILE A 106 14.50 2.88 -15.48
N GLU A 107 13.97 2.04 -14.59
CA GLU A 107 14.47 0.69 -14.32
C GLU A 107 13.53 -0.40 -14.89
N GLY A 108 12.34 -0.04 -15.34
CA GLY A 108 11.38 -0.96 -15.95
C GLY A 108 10.21 -0.25 -16.60
N GLY A 109 9.54 -0.92 -17.52
CA GLY A 109 8.35 -0.45 -18.22
C GLY A 109 7.14 -1.35 -17.97
N THR A 110 5.93 -0.82 -18.13
CA THR A 110 4.70 -1.61 -18.01
C THR A 110 4.53 -2.50 -19.25
N THR A 111 4.51 -3.80 -19.04
CA THR A 111 4.28 -4.76 -20.12
C THR A 111 2.81 -4.73 -20.56
N ARG A 112 2.55 -5.06 -21.84
CA ARG A 112 1.17 -5.09 -22.38
C ARG A 112 0.23 -5.95 -21.53
N ARG A 113 0.72 -7.02 -20.93
CA ARG A 113 -0.05 -7.92 -20.07
C ARG A 113 -0.53 -7.25 -18.80
N GLU A 114 0.19 -6.26 -18.28
CA GLU A 114 -0.10 -5.61 -17.01
C GLU A 114 -0.98 -4.35 -17.14
N THR A 115 -1.19 -3.86 -18.38
CA THR A 115 -1.95 -2.62 -18.61
C THR A 115 -3.38 -2.65 -18.10
N PHE A 116 -4.02 -3.84 -18.05
CA PHE A 116 -5.41 -3.96 -17.62
C PHE A 116 -5.64 -3.61 -16.13
N ARG A 117 -4.61 -3.73 -15.32
CA ARG A 117 -4.68 -3.49 -13.86
C ARG A 117 -3.72 -2.40 -13.38
N THR A 118 -2.97 -1.75 -14.27
CA THR A 118 -1.97 -0.74 -13.92
C THR A 118 -2.42 0.61 -14.48
N ASP A 119 -3.26 1.32 -13.74
CA ASP A 119 -3.85 2.59 -14.13
C ASP A 119 -3.47 3.75 -13.19
N GLY A 120 -2.47 3.52 -12.33
CA GLY A 120 -2.02 4.51 -11.36
C GLY A 120 -0.51 4.53 -11.15
N LEU A 121 -0.05 5.68 -10.68
CA LEU A 121 1.33 5.96 -10.33
C LEU A 121 1.42 6.41 -8.88
N LEU A 122 2.35 5.82 -8.14
CA LEU A 122 2.91 6.39 -6.93
C LEU A 122 4.10 7.24 -7.33
N ALA A 123 3.99 8.55 -7.21
CA ALA A 123 5.02 9.50 -7.62
C ALA A 123 5.56 10.27 -6.41
N VAL A 124 6.89 10.27 -6.25
CA VAL A 124 7.54 10.89 -5.10
C VAL A 124 8.49 11.99 -5.55
N ARG A 125 8.33 13.18 -4.95
CA ARG A 125 9.22 14.34 -5.19
C ARG A 125 9.56 15.03 -3.87
N GLY A 126 10.78 14.82 -3.40
CA GLY A 126 11.18 15.32 -2.08
C GLY A 126 10.47 14.57 -0.96
N ARG A 127 9.56 15.26 -0.24
CA ARG A 127 8.65 14.66 0.73
C ARG A 127 7.23 14.48 0.18
N LYS A 128 6.92 15.13 -0.94
CA LYS A 128 5.60 15.06 -1.57
C LYS A 128 5.36 13.66 -2.14
N VAL A 129 4.20 13.11 -1.82
CA VAL A 129 3.71 11.82 -2.30
C VAL A 129 2.40 12.06 -3.05
N ASP A 130 2.40 11.78 -4.33
CA ASP A 130 1.23 11.92 -5.18
C ASP A 130 0.78 10.55 -5.72
N ILE A 131 -0.51 10.30 -5.68
CA ILE A 131 -1.16 9.21 -6.40
C ILE A 131 -1.80 9.82 -7.64
N ILE A 132 -1.39 9.35 -8.82
CA ILE A 132 -1.81 9.92 -10.11
C ILE A 132 -2.49 8.82 -10.90
N ARG A 133 -3.75 9.04 -11.30
CA ARG A 133 -4.37 8.19 -12.31
C ARG A 133 -3.82 8.55 -13.67
N CYS A 134 -3.27 7.61 -14.39
CA CYS A 134 -2.53 7.88 -15.60
C CYS A 134 -2.56 6.68 -16.56
N ASP A 135 -2.77 6.97 -17.84
CA ASP A 135 -2.58 6.00 -18.92
C ASP A 135 -1.10 5.61 -19.03
N THR A 136 -0.82 4.34 -19.30
CA THR A 136 0.53 3.76 -19.41
C THR A 136 1.40 4.49 -20.45
N LEU A 137 0.81 5.10 -21.48
CA LEU A 137 1.53 5.85 -22.51
C LEU A 137 2.11 7.19 -22.00
N ASN A 138 1.61 7.69 -20.88
CA ASN A 138 1.94 9.02 -20.38
C ASN A 138 2.79 9.02 -19.10
N TYR A 139 3.27 7.88 -18.61
CA TYR A 139 3.96 7.77 -17.32
C TYR A 139 5.19 8.70 -17.22
N GLU A 140 6.03 8.75 -18.23
CA GLU A 140 7.22 9.59 -18.21
C GLU A 140 6.88 11.08 -18.21
N ALA A 141 5.92 11.49 -19.06
CA ALA A 141 5.48 12.88 -19.14
C ALA A 141 4.85 13.34 -17.83
N ALA A 142 3.93 12.53 -17.27
CA ALA A 142 3.24 12.83 -16.01
C ALA A 142 4.21 12.92 -14.82
N THR A 143 5.35 12.21 -14.87
CA THR A 143 6.30 12.11 -13.75
C THR A 143 7.68 12.66 -14.03
N LYS A 144 7.83 13.53 -15.04
CA LYS A 144 9.13 14.10 -15.46
C LYS A 144 9.93 14.70 -14.29
N ARG A 145 9.25 15.32 -13.33
CA ARG A 145 9.89 15.98 -12.16
C ARG A 145 10.07 15.06 -10.95
N CYS A 146 9.51 13.84 -10.97
CA CYS A 146 9.54 12.92 -9.86
C CYS A 146 10.77 12.00 -9.98
N PRO A 147 11.68 11.98 -8.99
CA PRO A 147 12.85 11.12 -9.01
C PRO A 147 12.50 9.63 -8.79
N ASP A 148 11.47 9.35 -8.03
CA ASP A 148 11.02 8.01 -7.72
C ASP A 148 9.55 7.86 -8.14
N VAL A 149 9.23 6.82 -8.93
CA VAL A 149 7.88 6.52 -9.44
C VAL A 149 7.70 5.01 -9.49
N LEU A 150 6.53 4.55 -9.10
CA LEU A 150 6.11 3.17 -9.21
C LEU A 150 4.73 3.10 -9.85
N ALA A 151 4.62 2.45 -11.00
CA ALA A 151 3.32 2.18 -11.60
C ALA A 151 2.71 0.91 -11.00
N ALA A 152 1.46 1.00 -10.61
CA ALA A 152 0.70 -0.09 -10.01
C ALA A 152 -0.80 0.12 -10.27
N GLY A 153 -1.63 -0.62 -9.57
CA GLY A 153 -3.08 -0.45 -9.71
C GLY A 153 -3.89 -1.65 -9.22
N PRO A 154 -5.20 -1.53 -9.33
CA PRO A 154 -5.88 -0.31 -9.79
C PRO A 154 -5.79 0.84 -8.77
N VAL A 155 -6.02 2.06 -9.25
CA VAL A 155 -6.33 3.19 -8.36
C VAL A 155 -7.62 2.84 -7.62
N LEU A 156 -7.59 2.95 -6.30
CA LEU A 156 -8.71 2.59 -5.41
C LEU A 156 -9.59 3.80 -5.13
N LEU A 157 -8.97 4.92 -4.76
CA LEU A 157 -9.64 6.18 -4.43
C LEU A 157 -8.96 7.35 -5.13
N MET A 158 -9.78 8.31 -5.57
CA MET A 158 -9.38 9.64 -6.01
C MET A 158 -10.29 10.68 -5.39
N ASP A 159 -9.70 11.69 -4.76
CA ASP A 159 -10.41 12.80 -4.12
C ASP A 159 -11.50 12.40 -3.10
N GLY A 160 -11.33 11.25 -2.45
CA GLY A 160 -12.26 10.69 -1.46
C GLY A 160 -13.34 9.77 -2.03
N TRP A 161 -13.37 9.60 -3.35
CA TRP A 161 -14.33 8.73 -4.04
C TRP A 161 -13.66 7.48 -4.58
N GLU A 162 -14.42 6.40 -4.73
CA GLU A 162 -13.93 5.23 -5.46
C GLU A 162 -13.56 5.63 -6.89
N ALA A 163 -12.40 5.16 -7.35
CA ALA A 163 -11.86 5.56 -8.65
C ALA A 163 -12.66 4.99 -9.83
N ARG A 164 -13.62 4.09 -9.56
CA ARG A 164 -14.49 3.45 -10.55
C ARG A 164 -15.90 3.30 -9.99
N ASP A 165 -16.90 3.54 -10.81
CA ASP A 165 -18.31 3.29 -10.48
C ASP A 165 -18.60 1.78 -10.44
N GLU A 166 -17.95 1.01 -11.32
CA GLU A 166 -18.04 -0.44 -11.39
C GLU A 166 -16.65 -1.08 -11.50
N TRP A 167 -16.42 -2.15 -10.73
CA TRP A 167 -15.20 -2.92 -10.77
C TRP A 167 -15.33 -4.08 -11.76
N PRO A 168 -14.27 -4.40 -12.54
CA PRO A 168 -14.29 -5.55 -13.45
C PRO A 168 -14.62 -6.86 -12.73
N SER A 169 -15.26 -7.78 -13.45
CA SER A 169 -15.74 -9.07 -12.91
C SER A 169 -14.69 -10.18 -12.89
N ASP A 170 -13.50 -9.94 -13.42
CA ASP A 170 -12.44 -10.96 -13.39
C ASP A 170 -11.92 -11.24 -11.98
N SER A 171 -11.29 -12.41 -11.79
CA SER A 171 -10.89 -12.91 -10.48
C SER A 171 -9.88 -12.03 -9.75
N PHE A 172 -9.08 -11.24 -10.46
CA PHE A 172 -8.16 -10.30 -9.85
C PHE A 172 -8.90 -9.25 -9.01
N TYR A 173 -10.06 -8.79 -9.52
CA TYR A 173 -10.87 -7.77 -8.86
C TYR A 173 -11.82 -8.35 -7.81
N THR A 174 -12.41 -9.51 -8.08
CA THR A 174 -13.51 -10.06 -7.27
C THR A 174 -13.06 -11.01 -6.17
N SER A 175 -11.92 -11.71 -6.35
CA SER A 175 -11.46 -12.67 -5.35
C SER A 175 -10.75 -11.97 -4.19
N ARG A 176 -10.98 -12.49 -2.97
CA ARG A 176 -10.27 -12.06 -1.77
C ARG A 176 -8.83 -12.58 -1.76
N HIS A 177 -7.89 -11.67 -1.61
CA HIS A 177 -6.46 -11.94 -1.52
C HIS A 177 -5.81 -11.03 -0.46
N PRO A 178 -4.61 -11.37 0.04
CA PRO A 178 -3.77 -10.36 0.68
C PRO A 178 -3.58 -9.17 -0.26
N ARG A 179 -3.66 -7.96 0.28
CA ARG A 179 -3.51 -6.72 -0.50
C ARG A 179 -2.50 -5.80 0.16
N THR A 180 -1.82 -5.03 -0.67
CA THR A 180 -0.95 -3.93 -0.25
C THR A 180 -1.41 -2.68 -0.97
N PHE A 181 -1.48 -1.55 -0.28
CA PHE A 181 -1.78 -0.27 -0.89
C PHE A 181 -1.11 0.89 -0.18
N VAL A 182 -0.95 1.99 -0.90
CA VAL A 182 -0.49 3.29 -0.39
C VAL A 182 -1.63 4.27 -0.52
N GLY A 183 -1.78 5.17 0.45
CA GLY A 183 -2.80 6.22 0.38
C GLY A 183 -2.33 7.53 0.98
N THR A 184 -3.03 8.60 0.63
CA THR A 184 -2.80 9.96 1.14
C THR A 184 -4.10 10.60 1.59
N THR A 185 -4.00 11.54 2.54
CA THR A 185 -5.12 12.34 3.02
C THR A 185 -4.90 13.82 2.69
N ARG A 186 -5.97 14.59 2.59
CA ARG A 186 -5.91 16.06 2.33
C ARG A 186 -5.19 16.83 3.42
N ASP A 187 -5.24 16.34 4.66
CA ASP A 187 -4.54 16.93 5.79
C ASP A 187 -3.05 16.54 5.89
N GLY A 188 -2.55 15.81 4.88
CA GLY A 188 -1.13 15.55 4.67
C GLY A 188 -0.59 14.33 5.43
N TRP A 189 -1.39 13.31 5.66
CA TRP A 189 -0.91 12.00 6.09
C TRP A 189 -0.69 11.08 4.91
N VAL A 190 0.32 10.23 5.01
CA VAL A 190 0.61 9.15 4.06
C VAL A 190 0.49 7.82 4.80
N TYR A 191 -0.13 6.85 4.15
CA TYR A 191 -0.38 5.52 4.68
C TYR A 191 0.28 4.45 3.83
N LEU A 192 0.87 3.46 4.49
CA LEU A 192 1.30 2.17 3.93
C LEU A 192 0.44 1.10 4.61
N VAL A 193 -0.27 0.29 3.84
CA VAL A 193 -1.25 -0.65 4.38
C VAL A 193 -1.11 -2.02 3.74
N VAL A 194 -1.18 -3.05 4.58
CA VAL A 194 -1.30 -4.45 4.17
C VAL A 194 -2.55 -5.05 4.79
N ILE A 195 -3.35 -5.71 3.98
CA ILE A 195 -4.46 -6.57 4.39
C ILE A 195 -3.97 -8.01 4.28
N ASP A 196 -3.91 -8.73 5.39
CA ASP A 196 -3.56 -10.14 5.42
C ASP A 196 -4.65 -10.99 4.76
N GLY A 197 -4.31 -12.18 4.29
CA GLY A 197 -5.30 -13.07 3.69
C GLY A 197 -4.75 -14.47 3.46
N ARG A 198 -5.53 -15.32 2.77
CA ARG A 198 -5.22 -16.73 2.52
C ARG A 198 -4.99 -17.55 3.81
N ALA A 199 -5.61 -17.12 4.89
CA ALA A 199 -5.58 -17.79 6.19
C ALA A 199 -7.03 -18.01 6.68
N PRO A 200 -7.72 -19.05 6.20
CA PRO A 200 -9.13 -19.28 6.52
C PRO A 200 -9.40 -19.25 8.02
N GLY A 201 -10.47 -18.54 8.42
CA GLY A 201 -10.83 -18.36 9.83
C GLY A 201 -9.95 -17.39 10.63
N LYS A 202 -8.86 -16.88 10.04
CA LYS A 202 -7.97 -15.88 10.67
C LYS A 202 -7.95 -14.57 9.90
N ALA A 203 -7.70 -14.62 8.60
CA ALA A 203 -7.68 -13.48 7.70
C ALA A 203 -8.04 -13.95 6.28
N ASP A 204 -9.17 -13.51 5.76
CA ASP A 204 -9.66 -13.96 4.46
C ASP A 204 -9.04 -13.18 3.29
N GLY A 205 -8.59 -11.96 3.57
CA GLY A 205 -8.16 -11.00 2.56
C GLY A 205 -9.32 -10.18 2.02
N ALA A 206 -9.07 -9.39 0.99
CA ALA A 206 -10.04 -8.46 0.43
C ALA A 206 -10.07 -8.54 -1.11
N SER A 207 -11.25 -8.34 -1.69
CA SER A 207 -11.41 -8.00 -3.11
C SER A 207 -10.87 -6.58 -3.36
N ILE A 208 -10.77 -6.16 -4.62
CA ILE A 208 -10.34 -4.78 -4.92
C ILE A 208 -11.38 -3.77 -4.39
N HIS A 209 -12.67 -4.04 -4.57
CA HIS A 209 -13.72 -3.17 -4.03
C HIS A 209 -13.66 -3.08 -2.50
N GLU A 210 -13.54 -4.21 -1.81
CA GLU A 210 -13.39 -4.22 -0.34
C GLU A 210 -12.12 -3.48 0.11
N THR A 211 -11.03 -3.55 -0.68
CA THR A 211 -9.80 -2.78 -0.41
C THR A 211 -10.03 -1.27 -0.53
N ALA A 212 -10.79 -0.83 -1.54
CA ALA A 212 -11.18 0.58 -1.67
C ALA A 212 -12.04 1.05 -0.49
N LEU A 213 -12.99 0.22 -0.04
CA LEU A 213 -13.82 0.51 1.14
C LEU A 213 -12.98 0.59 2.43
N ILE A 214 -11.97 -0.30 2.61
CA ILE A 214 -11.03 -0.23 3.74
C ILE A 214 -10.21 1.07 3.66
N ALA A 215 -9.75 1.47 2.49
CA ALA A 215 -9.05 2.74 2.31
C ALA A 215 -9.93 3.95 2.72
N ARG A 216 -11.22 3.95 2.36
CA ARG A 216 -12.20 4.96 2.83
C ARG A 216 -12.40 4.91 4.35
N LEU A 217 -12.50 3.72 4.95
CA LEU A 217 -12.61 3.57 6.40
C LEU A 217 -11.38 4.08 7.15
N LEU A 218 -10.19 4.05 6.53
CA LEU A 218 -8.97 4.68 7.04
C LEU A 218 -8.94 6.20 6.85
N GLY A 219 -9.93 6.78 6.17
CA GLY A 219 -10.03 8.22 5.91
C GLY A 219 -9.13 8.71 4.78
N LEU A 220 -8.75 7.84 3.85
CA LEU A 220 -7.89 8.22 2.72
C LEU A 220 -8.68 8.97 1.66
N ASP A 221 -8.07 9.97 1.06
CA ASP A 221 -8.60 10.69 -0.09
C ASP A 221 -8.11 10.07 -1.40
N ASN A 222 -6.85 9.65 -1.47
CA ASN A 222 -6.31 8.94 -2.63
C ASN A 222 -5.68 7.63 -2.18
N ALA A 223 -5.86 6.56 -2.96
CA ALA A 223 -5.28 5.26 -2.66
C ALA A 223 -4.95 4.48 -3.94
N LEU A 224 -3.79 3.81 -3.93
CA LEU A 224 -3.28 3.01 -5.03
C LEU A 224 -2.97 1.59 -4.53
N ASN A 225 -3.58 0.58 -5.14
CA ASN A 225 -3.23 -0.81 -4.89
C ASN A 225 -1.86 -1.13 -5.49
N LEU A 226 -1.05 -1.85 -4.73
CA LEU A 226 0.26 -2.35 -5.12
C LEU A 226 0.19 -3.87 -5.39
N ASP A 227 1.35 -4.55 -5.50
CA ASP A 227 1.34 -6.00 -5.61
C ASP A 227 0.83 -6.64 -4.31
N GLY A 228 0.04 -7.68 -4.48
CA GLY A 228 -0.65 -8.37 -3.40
C GLY A 228 -0.22 -9.83 -3.24
N GLY A 229 -1.12 -10.62 -2.66
CA GLY A 229 -0.91 -12.06 -2.48
C GLY A 229 0.28 -12.38 -1.60
N GLY A 230 1.16 -13.27 -2.06
CA GLY A 230 2.35 -13.67 -1.30
C GLY A 230 3.39 -12.56 -1.12
N SER A 231 3.33 -11.48 -1.91
CA SER A 231 4.23 -10.33 -1.79
C SER A 231 3.84 -9.42 -0.62
N SER A 232 2.57 -9.43 -0.19
CA SER A 232 2.05 -8.50 0.82
C SER A 232 2.82 -8.61 2.14
N THR A 233 3.62 -7.61 2.42
CA THR A 233 4.46 -7.54 3.62
C THR A 233 4.56 -6.10 4.11
N LEU A 234 4.36 -5.89 5.41
CA LEU A 234 4.62 -4.61 6.07
C LEU A 234 5.63 -4.82 7.19
N TRP A 235 6.70 -4.05 7.14
CA TRP A 235 7.82 -4.13 8.06
C TRP A 235 8.11 -2.78 8.72
N THR A 236 8.56 -2.81 9.97
CA THR A 236 9.08 -1.66 10.71
C THR A 236 10.45 -1.96 11.30
N ARG A 237 11.29 -0.94 11.46
CA ARG A 237 12.61 -1.10 12.09
C ARG A 237 12.53 -1.57 13.54
N SER A 238 11.54 -1.10 14.28
CA SER A 238 11.36 -1.43 15.70
C SER A 238 10.64 -2.74 15.96
N GLY A 239 9.71 -3.14 15.09
CA GLY A 239 8.84 -4.29 15.29
C GLY A 239 9.09 -5.47 14.34
N GLY A 240 10.00 -5.33 13.36
CA GLY A 240 10.15 -6.34 12.32
C GLY A 240 8.94 -6.39 11.38
N VAL A 241 8.61 -7.57 10.87
CA VAL A 241 7.40 -7.81 10.07
C VAL A 241 6.19 -7.78 10.99
N ILE A 242 5.24 -6.87 10.73
CA ILE A 242 4.03 -6.69 11.54
C ILE A 242 2.76 -7.20 10.85
N SER A 243 2.82 -7.52 9.56
CA SER A 243 1.78 -8.27 8.82
C SER A 243 2.03 -9.77 8.90
N ASN A 244 1.14 -10.57 8.30
CA ASN A 244 1.29 -12.03 8.22
C ASN A 244 1.45 -12.46 6.74
N PRO A 245 2.64 -12.34 6.15
CA PRO A 245 2.89 -12.73 4.77
C PRO A 245 2.65 -14.23 4.59
N CYS A 246 2.00 -14.60 3.48
CA CYS A 246 1.41 -15.93 3.33
C CYS A 246 2.17 -16.89 2.40
N ASP A 247 3.38 -16.57 1.96
CA ASP A 247 4.09 -17.39 0.96
C ASP A 247 4.56 -18.75 1.54
N ASN A 248 4.74 -18.83 2.85
CA ASN A 248 5.00 -20.07 3.58
C ASN A 248 3.72 -20.87 3.94
N ARG A 249 2.53 -20.39 3.55
CA ARG A 249 1.20 -20.96 3.85
C ARG A 249 0.89 -21.05 5.37
N ARG A 250 1.52 -20.20 6.18
CA ARG A 250 1.27 -20.08 7.61
C ARG A 250 0.76 -18.67 7.92
N PHE A 251 0.04 -18.54 9.01
CA PHE A 251 -0.37 -17.23 9.53
C PHE A 251 0.63 -16.82 10.62
N ASP A 252 1.78 -16.34 10.18
CA ASP A 252 2.88 -15.86 11.01
C ASP A 252 3.64 -14.73 10.30
N HIS A 253 4.68 -14.19 10.96
CA HIS A 253 5.47 -13.08 10.43
C HIS A 253 6.63 -13.52 9.52
N SER A 254 6.75 -14.80 9.15
CA SER A 254 7.94 -15.37 8.51
C SER A 254 7.79 -15.63 7.02
N GLY A 255 6.57 -15.61 6.47
CA GLY A 255 6.24 -16.02 5.10
C GLY A 255 6.50 -14.96 4.04
N GLN A 256 7.58 -14.18 4.12
CA GLN A 256 7.91 -13.19 3.11
C GLN A 256 8.36 -13.80 1.79
N ARG A 257 7.87 -13.24 0.68
CA ARG A 257 8.34 -13.52 -0.67
C ARG A 257 9.51 -12.62 -1.03
N ARG A 258 10.43 -13.10 -1.87
CA ARG A 258 11.40 -12.25 -2.55
C ARG A 258 10.69 -11.36 -3.57
N VAL A 259 10.95 -10.06 -3.51
CA VAL A 259 10.38 -9.03 -4.38
C VAL A 259 11.49 -8.14 -4.92
N PRO A 260 11.38 -7.61 -6.17
CA PRO A 260 12.42 -6.77 -6.75
C PRO A 260 12.40 -5.35 -6.19
N ASN A 261 11.27 -4.89 -5.68
CA ASN A 261 11.15 -3.51 -5.24
C ASN A 261 10.26 -3.35 -4.01
N ALA A 262 10.47 -2.26 -3.30
CA ALA A 262 9.73 -1.89 -2.11
C ALA A 262 9.48 -0.38 -2.05
N VAL A 263 8.41 0.00 -1.35
CA VAL A 263 8.14 1.38 -0.94
C VAL A 263 8.61 1.54 0.50
N ILE A 264 9.59 2.40 0.72
CA ILE A 264 10.20 2.63 2.03
C ILE A 264 9.96 4.06 2.52
N ILE A 265 9.96 4.27 3.84
CA ILE A 265 9.99 5.58 4.50
C ILE A 265 11.24 5.70 5.38
N ARG A 266 11.85 6.90 5.45
CA ARG A 266 13.05 7.17 6.23
C ARG A 266 13.19 8.64 6.67
#